data_a0ecc5ebe7689cd609fe6c33b4581cbd
#
_entry.id   a0ecc5ebe7689cd609fe6c33b4581cbd
#
_cell.length_a   1.000
_cell.length_b   1.000
_cell.length_c   1.000
_cell.angle_alpha   90.00
_cell.angle_beta   90.00
_cell.angle_gamma   90.00
#
_symmetry.space_group_name_H-M   'P 1'
#
loop_
_entity.id
_entity.type
_entity.pdbx_description
1 polymer ?
#
loop_
_entity_poly.entity_id
_entity_poly.type
_entity_poly.pdbx_seq_one_letter_code
_entity_poly.pdbx_strand_id
1 'polypeptide(L)'
;MGRPFGIPVYVSPTWFIVAAFITITYKESVQLSVPGLSEAAGYAVAFAFAVLLYVSVLLHELAHCVVAKRYGLPVRRITLYLLGGVSEIEREPDSPGREFMVAFAGPLLSLGLALAGFLLDVFVVPEGGILGVLTWQLWVANLIVGVFNLLPGLPLDGGRMLRAGVWKATRDSGSGTVAAAWVGRGLAIVLAAIPLILTLMSGGQVFNLFVLWSFLLAGFIWFGASQSLRTARVRARIPQVNARSLARRAIPVTSDVPLAEALRRASAAQAGAMVVVDHDGRPIALVNEAAVEATPEQRRPWVTAGSLARTLEPSLVLAADLSGEALIDAMRETPAGEYLLVERSGEVYGVLATADVNRVFSGV
;
A
#
# COMPACT_ATOMS: atom_id res chain seq x y z
N MET A 1 20.24 9.52 0.92
CA MET A 1 20.61 10.43 2.04
C MET A 1 21.06 9.64 3.26
N GLY A 2 21.16 9.37 4.21
CA GLY A 2 21.67 8.64 5.37
C GLY A 2 20.81 7.44 5.76
N ARG A 3 21.20 6.80 6.87
CA ARG A 3 20.47 5.69 7.48
C ARG A 3 20.24 5.96 8.98
N PRO A 4 19.44 6.98 9.35
CA PRO A 4 19.14 7.23 10.77
C PRO A 4 18.46 6.00 11.37
N PHE A 5 18.90 5.58 12.55
CA PHE A 5 18.46 4.35 13.22
C PHE A 5 18.53 3.09 12.35
N GLY A 6 19.43 3.08 11.32
CA GLY A 6 19.57 1.98 10.37
C GLY A 6 18.48 1.93 9.27
N ILE A 7 17.64 2.97 9.14
CA ILE A 7 16.55 3.04 8.17
C ILE A 7 17.01 3.87 6.96
N PRO A 8 17.00 3.30 5.72
CA PRO A 8 17.34 4.06 4.52
C PRO A 8 16.34 5.18 4.24
N VAL A 9 16.83 6.40 3.99
CA VAL A 9 16.00 7.56 3.65
C VAL A 9 16.24 7.96 2.20
N TYR A 10 15.15 8.06 1.45
CA TYR A 10 15.13 8.48 0.04
C TYR A 10 14.31 9.77 -0.12
N VAL A 11 14.69 10.58 -1.08
CA VAL A 11 13.96 11.78 -1.48
C VAL A 11 13.53 11.62 -2.92
N SER A 12 12.23 11.72 -3.16
CA SER A 12 11.67 11.69 -4.51
C SER A 12 12.03 12.97 -5.27
N PRO A 13 12.25 12.93 -6.59
CA PRO A 13 12.41 14.13 -7.40
C PRO A 13 11.25 15.13 -7.28
N THR A 14 10.06 14.67 -6.95
CA THR A 14 8.88 15.53 -6.72
C THR A 14 9.04 16.48 -5.53
N TRP A 15 9.96 16.21 -4.61
CA TRP A 15 10.33 17.09 -3.51
C TRP A 15 10.82 18.47 -4.01
N PHE A 16 11.64 18.49 -5.07
CA PHE A 16 12.17 19.73 -5.62
C PHE A 16 11.07 20.65 -6.15
N ILE A 17 9.96 20.10 -6.64
CA ILE A 17 8.81 20.87 -7.11
C ILE A 17 8.18 21.64 -5.93
N VAL A 18 7.99 20.97 -4.79
CA VAL A 18 7.41 21.61 -3.60
C VAL A 18 8.38 22.58 -2.97
N ALA A 19 9.65 22.22 -2.88
CA ALA A 19 10.67 23.16 -2.35
C ALA A 19 10.73 24.44 -3.18
N ALA A 20 10.70 24.34 -4.51
CA ALA A 20 10.63 25.50 -5.40
C ALA A 20 9.31 26.27 -5.22
N PHE A 21 8.17 25.59 -5.14
CA PHE A 21 6.87 26.22 -4.94
C PHE A 21 6.82 26.97 -3.60
N ILE A 22 7.23 26.35 -2.50
CA ILE A 22 7.31 27.02 -1.18
C ILE A 22 8.25 28.22 -1.27
N THR A 23 9.44 28.06 -1.85
CA THR A 23 10.44 29.13 -1.96
C THR A 23 9.89 30.34 -2.70
N ILE A 24 9.20 30.13 -3.82
CA ILE A 24 8.62 31.21 -4.63
C ILE A 24 7.46 31.89 -3.91
N THR A 25 6.53 31.14 -3.34
CA THR A 25 5.29 31.65 -2.73
C THR A 25 5.55 32.29 -1.35
N TYR A 26 6.48 31.75 -0.57
CA TYR A 26 6.77 32.25 0.77
C TYR A 26 7.74 33.45 0.80
N LYS A 27 8.54 33.66 -0.26
CA LYS A 27 9.46 34.78 -0.34
C LYS A 27 8.83 36.12 0.01
N GLU A 28 7.65 36.40 -0.56
CA GLU A 28 6.94 37.65 -0.32
C GLU A 28 6.52 37.81 1.14
N SER A 29 5.98 36.75 1.75
CA SER A 29 5.64 36.74 3.17
C SER A 29 6.85 36.98 4.07
N VAL A 30 8.02 36.43 3.74
CA VAL A 30 9.26 36.64 4.46
C VAL A 30 9.71 38.09 4.36
N GLN A 31 9.64 38.72 3.16
CA GLN A 31 10.04 40.10 2.95
C GLN A 31 9.13 41.12 3.67
N LEU A 32 7.82 40.81 3.72
CA LEU A 32 6.87 41.62 4.49
C LEU A 32 7.14 41.56 6.01
N SER A 33 7.57 40.40 6.50
CA SER A 33 7.86 40.17 7.92
C SER A 33 9.22 40.68 8.35
N VAL A 34 10.18 40.86 7.42
CA VAL A 34 11.55 41.35 7.69
C VAL A 34 11.87 42.52 6.74
N PRO A 35 11.48 43.75 7.10
CA PRO A 35 11.73 44.93 6.27
C PRO A 35 13.23 45.12 5.96
N GLY A 36 13.53 45.49 4.71
CA GLY A 36 14.91 45.71 4.27
C GLY A 36 15.68 44.47 3.84
N LEU A 37 15.04 43.30 3.85
CA LEU A 37 15.65 42.06 3.34
C LEU A 37 15.77 42.12 1.80
N SER A 38 16.95 41.79 1.27
CA SER A 38 17.17 41.73 -0.17
C SER A 38 16.37 40.57 -0.79
N GLU A 39 16.04 40.63 -2.10
CA GLU A 39 15.33 39.56 -2.79
C GLU A 39 16.04 38.21 -2.66
N ALA A 40 17.35 38.18 -2.85
CA ALA A 40 18.14 36.97 -2.74
C ALA A 40 18.07 36.36 -1.33
N ALA A 41 18.13 37.20 -0.28
CA ALA A 41 17.99 36.77 1.10
C ALA A 41 16.56 36.25 1.39
N GLY A 42 15.52 36.89 0.83
CA GLY A 42 14.13 36.41 0.92
C GLY A 42 13.95 34.99 0.36
N TYR A 43 14.50 34.72 -0.82
CA TYR A 43 14.52 33.38 -1.41
C TYR A 43 15.31 32.37 -0.55
N ALA A 44 16.48 32.78 -0.01
CA ALA A 44 17.29 31.90 0.83
C ALA A 44 16.54 31.49 2.12
N VAL A 45 15.86 32.44 2.78
CA VAL A 45 15.06 32.18 3.99
C VAL A 45 13.86 31.28 3.67
N ALA A 46 13.13 31.54 2.58
CA ALA A 46 12.01 30.71 2.16
C ALA A 46 12.45 29.28 1.80
N PHE A 47 13.62 29.12 1.16
CA PHE A 47 14.20 27.81 0.88
C PHE A 47 14.64 27.10 2.16
N ALA A 48 15.26 27.82 3.10
CA ALA A 48 15.61 27.27 4.42
C ALA A 48 14.37 26.75 5.16
N PHE A 49 13.26 27.50 5.13
CA PHE A 49 11.99 27.04 5.68
C PHE A 49 11.51 25.72 5.00
N ALA A 50 11.55 25.65 3.66
CA ALA A 50 11.18 24.44 2.94
C ALA A 50 12.02 23.23 3.38
N VAL A 51 13.34 23.39 3.52
CA VAL A 51 14.23 22.32 4.02
C VAL A 51 13.88 21.92 5.44
N LEU A 52 13.70 22.89 6.36
CA LEU A 52 13.36 22.64 7.77
C LEU A 52 11.99 21.95 7.91
N LEU A 53 11.01 22.33 7.11
CA LEU A 53 9.71 21.68 7.07
C LEU A 53 9.85 20.20 6.68
N TYR A 54 10.67 19.90 5.66
CA TYR A 54 10.89 18.51 5.27
C TYR A 54 11.73 17.71 6.27
N VAL A 55 12.62 18.36 7.00
CA VAL A 55 13.29 17.74 8.16
C VAL A 55 12.25 17.39 9.23
N SER A 56 11.27 18.26 9.51
CA SER A 56 10.18 17.97 10.44
C SER A 56 9.31 16.79 9.96
N VAL A 57 8.99 16.73 8.68
CA VAL A 57 8.26 15.59 8.08
C VAL A 57 9.08 14.30 8.18
N LEU A 58 10.38 14.35 7.94
CA LEU A 58 11.28 13.20 8.14
C LEU A 58 11.28 12.73 9.61
N LEU A 59 11.32 13.64 10.56
CA LEU A 59 11.26 13.32 11.99
C LEU A 59 9.93 12.68 12.37
N HIS A 60 8.82 13.17 11.81
CA HIS A 60 7.49 12.58 11.95
C HIS A 60 7.48 11.12 11.47
N GLU A 61 7.97 10.84 10.26
CA GLU A 61 8.07 9.49 9.71
C GLU A 61 9.02 8.59 10.51
N LEU A 62 10.14 9.14 10.97
CA LEU A 62 11.07 8.42 11.83
C LEU A 62 10.43 8.02 13.16
N ALA A 63 9.54 8.83 13.73
CA ALA A 63 8.83 8.47 14.95
C ALA A 63 7.98 7.20 14.76
N HIS A 64 7.21 7.11 13.68
CA HIS A 64 6.49 5.88 13.32
C HIS A 64 7.41 4.67 13.21
N CYS A 65 8.51 4.84 12.45
CA CYS A 65 9.48 3.77 12.20
C CYS A 65 10.19 3.29 13.47
N VAL A 66 10.58 4.20 14.35
CA VAL A 66 11.25 3.85 15.63
C VAL A 66 10.31 3.06 16.53
N VAL A 67 9.05 3.48 16.63
CA VAL A 67 8.05 2.74 17.42
C VAL A 67 7.74 1.38 16.77
N ALA A 68 7.62 1.31 15.45
CA ALA A 68 7.45 0.05 14.72
C ALA A 68 8.61 -0.92 14.98
N LYS A 69 9.86 -0.45 14.89
CA LYS A 69 11.05 -1.26 15.19
C LYS A 69 11.09 -1.75 16.64
N ARG A 70 10.63 -0.94 17.61
CA ARG A 70 10.52 -1.38 19.03
C ARG A 70 9.54 -2.55 19.21
N TYR A 71 8.54 -2.66 18.34
CA TYR A 71 7.62 -3.80 18.30
C TYR A 71 8.08 -4.94 17.40
N GLY A 72 9.32 -4.89 16.89
CA GLY A 72 9.89 -5.95 16.04
C GLY A 72 9.38 -5.95 14.60
N LEU A 73 8.72 -4.87 14.16
CA LEU A 73 8.24 -4.75 12.80
C LEU A 73 9.40 -4.34 11.87
N PRO A 74 9.64 -5.07 10.77
CA PRO A 74 10.69 -4.73 9.82
C PRO A 74 10.32 -3.46 9.06
N VAL A 75 11.23 -2.48 9.09
CA VAL A 75 11.10 -1.20 8.36
C VAL A 75 12.05 -1.22 7.19
N ARG A 76 11.53 -1.10 5.98
CA ARG A 76 12.29 -1.19 4.75
C ARG A 76 13.00 0.13 4.41
N ARG A 77 12.24 1.22 4.37
CA ARG A 77 12.74 2.56 4.01
C ARG A 77 11.71 3.64 4.34
N ILE A 78 12.20 4.89 4.35
CA ILE A 78 11.36 6.09 4.32
C ILE A 78 11.59 6.78 2.98
N THR A 79 10.52 7.19 2.30
CA THR A 79 10.61 7.99 1.07
C THR A 79 9.82 9.27 1.26
N LEU A 80 10.48 10.41 1.06
CA LEU A 80 9.86 11.74 1.10
C LEU A 80 9.34 12.10 -0.29
N TYR A 81 8.04 12.38 -0.37
CA TYR A 81 7.31 12.75 -1.59
C TYR A 81 6.82 14.19 -1.55
N LEU A 82 6.05 14.58 -2.59
CA LEU A 82 5.41 15.88 -2.75
C LEU A 82 4.59 16.32 -1.52
N LEU A 83 3.72 15.47 -1.00
CA LEU A 83 2.73 15.79 0.04
C LEU A 83 3.06 15.16 1.41
N GLY A 84 4.32 14.76 1.66
CA GLY A 84 4.72 14.17 2.93
C GLY A 84 5.74 13.06 2.79
N GLY A 85 5.85 12.22 3.80
CA GLY A 85 6.67 11.02 3.83
C GLY A 85 5.84 9.74 3.76
N VAL A 86 6.47 8.66 3.34
CA VAL A 86 5.89 7.33 3.37
C VAL A 86 6.90 6.37 4.01
N SER A 87 6.52 5.80 5.12
CA SER A 87 7.26 4.78 5.85
C SER A 87 6.83 3.39 5.39
N GLU A 88 7.72 2.67 4.69
CA GLU A 88 7.45 1.30 4.26
C GLU A 88 7.74 0.31 5.41
N ILE A 89 6.71 -0.04 6.17
CA ILE A 89 6.72 -1.07 7.19
C ILE A 89 6.19 -2.35 6.54
N GLU A 90 6.99 -3.42 6.53
CA GLU A 90 6.69 -4.65 5.75
C GLU A 90 5.53 -5.46 6.32
N ARG A 91 5.28 -5.37 7.62
CA ARG A 91 4.21 -6.11 8.30
C ARG A 91 3.31 -5.15 9.08
N GLU A 92 2.03 -5.44 9.08
CA GLU A 92 1.09 -4.74 9.95
C GLU A 92 1.31 -5.16 11.41
N PRO A 93 1.06 -4.26 12.39
CA PRO A 93 1.08 -4.62 13.79
C PRO A 93 0.09 -5.74 14.13
N ASP A 94 0.50 -6.67 15.01
CA ASP A 94 -0.29 -7.86 15.38
C ASP A 94 -1.44 -7.56 16.33
N SER A 95 -1.52 -6.34 16.86
CA SER A 95 -2.55 -5.96 17.83
C SER A 95 -2.98 -4.50 17.67
N PRO A 96 -4.24 -4.18 18.01
CA PRO A 96 -4.76 -2.82 17.90
C PRO A 96 -4.00 -1.81 18.76
N GLY A 97 -3.47 -2.22 19.92
CA GLY A 97 -2.66 -1.34 20.76
C GLY A 97 -1.34 -0.95 20.12
N ARG A 98 -0.65 -1.89 19.45
CA ARG A 98 0.59 -1.61 18.72
C ARG A 98 0.31 -0.72 17.49
N GLU A 99 -0.77 -1.00 16.76
CA GLU A 99 -1.20 -0.16 15.62
C GLU A 99 -1.44 1.28 16.06
N PHE A 100 -2.17 1.48 17.16
CA PHE A 100 -2.43 2.80 17.74
C PHE A 100 -1.13 3.53 18.09
N MET A 101 -0.20 2.88 18.79
CA MET A 101 1.05 3.48 19.22
C MET A 101 1.98 3.85 18.05
N VAL A 102 2.03 2.98 17.04
CA VAL A 102 2.77 3.29 15.81
C VAL A 102 2.15 4.50 15.11
N ALA A 103 0.84 4.52 14.94
CA ALA A 103 0.14 5.63 14.27
C ALA A 103 0.21 6.95 15.05
N PHE A 104 0.15 6.90 16.38
CA PHE A 104 0.19 8.11 17.23
C PHE A 104 1.59 8.74 17.33
N ALA A 105 2.65 7.97 17.07
CA ALA A 105 4.03 8.44 17.28
C ALA A 105 4.41 9.66 16.43
N GLY A 106 4.00 9.70 15.15
CA GLY A 106 4.26 10.82 14.26
C GLY A 106 3.57 12.11 14.70
N PRO A 107 2.23 12.11 14.84
CA PRO A 107 1.48 13.26 15.34
C PRO A 107 1.99 13.77 16.71
N LEU A 108 2.30 12.86 17.63
CA LEU A 108 2.85 13.24 18.94
C LEU A 108 4.18 13.99 18.80
N LEU A 109 5.07 13.52 17.93
CA LEU A 109 6.34 14.22 17.68
C LEU A 109 6.11 15.58 17.03
N SER A 110 5.25 15.68 16.02
CA SER A 110 4.94 16.97 15.38
C SER A 110 4.35 17.97 16.37
N LEU A 111 3.42 17.56 17.23
CA LEU A 111 2.87 18.42 18.27
C LEU A 111 3.92 18.79 19.32
N GLY A 112 4.84 17.89 19.65
CA GLY A 112 5.99 18.18 20.51
C GLY A 112 6.93 19.22 19.91
N LEU A 113 7.24 19.12 18.61
CA LEU A 113 8.02 20.10 17.86
C LEU A 113 7.30 21.46 17.77
N ALA A 114 5.99 21.44 17.56
CA ALA A 114 5.17 22.66 17.56
C ALA A 114 5.21 23.35 18.92
N LEU A 115 5.04 22.61 20.00
CA LEU A 115 5.11 23.17 21.37
C LEU A 115 6.50 23.71 21.67
N ALA A 116 7.56 22.98 21.37
CA ALA A 116 8.94 23.43 21.57
C ALA A 116 9.24 24.70 20.75
N GLY A 117 8.82 24.73 19.48
CA GLY A 117 8.97 25.90 18.61
C GLY A 117 8.17 27.09 19.10
N PHE A 118 6.94 26.89 19.58
CA PHE A 118 6.12 27.94 20.20
C PHE A 118 6.78 28.53 21.45
N LEU A 119 7.29 27.69 22.35
CA LEU A 119 7.98 28.17 23.54
C LEU A 119 9.28 28.93 23.21
N LEU A 120 10.03 28.47 22.20
CA LEU A 120 11.19 29.20 21.70
C LEU A 120 10.79 30.56 21.11
N ASP A 121 9.73 30.61 20.32
CA ASP A 121 9.22 31.85 19.69
C ASP A 121 8.79 32.88 20.73
N VAL A 122 8.09 32.45 21.78
CA VAL A 122 7.55 33.35 22.81
C VAL A 122 8.59 33.79 23.84
N PHE A 123 9.52 32.90 24.24
CA PHE A 123 10.39 33.18 25.41
C PHE A 123 11.84 33.39 25.06
N VAL A 124 12.32 33.02 23.86
CA VAL A 124 13.74 33.01 23.54
C VAL A 124 14.07 33.83 22.30
N VAL A 125 13.24 33.73 21.26
CA VAL A 125 13.53 34.39 19.97
C VAL A 125 13.02 35.83 20.02
N PRO A 126 13.85 36.83 19.69
CA PRO A 126 13.42 38.22 19.63
C PRO A 126 12.33 38.40 18.56
N GLU A 127 11.40 39.31 18.84
CA GLU A 127 10.37 39.67 17.87
C GLU A 127 11.00 40.23 16.58
N GLY A 128 10.52 39.75 15.42
CA GLY A 128 11.02 40.18 14.11
C GLY A 128 12.33 39.47 13.71
N GLY A 129 12.79 39.79 12.51
CA GLY A 129 14.00 39.19 11.95
C GLY A 129 13.80 37.76 11.41
N ILE A 130 14.85 37.27 10.78
CA ILE A 130 14.84 35.99 10.05
C ILE A 130 14.53 34.80 10.99
N LEU A 131 15.13 34.79 12.18
CA LEU A 131 14.97 33.68 13.12
C LEU A 131 13.54 33.62 13.65
N GLY A 132 12.91 34.75 13.97
CA GLY A 132 11.52 34.82 14.41
C GLY A 132 10.56 34.27 13.34
N VAL A 133 10.71 34.71 12.09
CA VAL A 133 9.92 34.24 10.98
C VAL A 133 10.05 32.74 10.78
N LEU A 134 11.28 32.19 10.76
CA LEU A 134 11.51 30.75 10.59
C LEU A 134 10.93 29.93 11.76
N THR A 135 11.13 30.39 13.01
CA THR A 135 10.61 29.70 14.18
C THR A 135 9.10 29.68 14.18
N TRP A 136 8.46 30.83 13.93
CA TRP A 136 7.02 30.95 13.84
C TRP A 136 6.43 30.04 12.76
N GLN A 137 6.96 30.11 11.53
CA GLN A 137 6.50 29.30 10.42
C GLN A 137 6.65 27.80 10.70
N LEU A 138 7.74 27.39 11.34
CA LEU A 138 8.05 26.00 11.61
C LEU A 138 7.14 25.41 12.69
N TRP A 139 6.89 26.14 13.79
CA TRP A 139 6.00 25.62 14.82
C TRP A 139 4.52 25.59 14.35
N VAL A 140 4.08 26.60 13.60
CA VAL A 140 2.73 26.60 13.00
C VAL A 140 2.56 25.43 12.02
N ALA A 141 3.55 25.22 11.14
CA ALA A 141 3.51 24.09 10.19
C ALA A 141 3.48 22.74 10.91
N ASN A 142 4.29 22.53 11.96
CA ASN A 142 4.25 21.29 12.75
C ASN A 142 2.94 21.12 13.51
N LEU A 143 2.34 22.18 13.99
CA LEU A 143 1.00 22.16 14.62
C LEU A 143 -0.06 21.70 13.61
N ILE A 144 -0.05 22.31 12.41
CA ILE A 144 -0.97 21.93 11.34
C ILE A 144 -0.78 20.46 10.95
N VAL A 145 0.46 20.02 10.73
CA VAL A 145 0.77 18.63 10.38
C VAL A 145 0.30 17.67 11.48
N GLY A 146 0.58 17.99 12.76
CA GLY A 146 0.20 17.15 13.88
C GLY A 146 -1.32 17.04 14.05
N VAL A 147 -2.04 18.18 14.05
CA VAL A 147 -3.49 18.22 14.18
C VAL A 147 -4.17 17.56 12.97
N PHE A 148 -3.70 17.87 11.75
CA PHE A 148 -4.28 17.29 10.54
C PHE A 148 -4.13 15.78 10.50
N ASN A 149 -2.97 15.24 10.88
CA ASN A 149 -2.74 13.81 10.96
C ASN A 149 -3.52 13.13 12.10
N LEU A 150 -4.05 13.85 13.09
CA LEU A 150 -4.96 13.30 14.10
C LEU A 150 -6.42 13.21 13.63
N LEU A 151 -6.80 13.79 12.47
CA LEU A 151 -8.15 13.68 11.96
C LEU A 151 -8.53 12.22 11.70
N PRO A 152 -9.71 11.79 12.14
CA PRO A 152 -10.11 10.38 12.10
C PRO A 152 -10.52 9.96 10.69
N GLY A 153 -9.57 9.55 9.86
CA GLY A 153 -9.89 9.09 8.49
C GLY A 153 -8.65 8.65 7.73
N LEU A 154 -8.69 7.45 7.15
CA LEU A 154 -7.62 7.04 6.22
C LEU A 154 -7.58 7.98 5.00
N PRO A 155 -6.38 8.31 4.51
CA PRO A 155 -5.08 7.68 4.78
C PRO A 155 -4.26 8.32 5.93
N LEU A 156 -4.84 9.23 6.71
CA LEU A 156 -4.17 9.93 7.81
C LEU A 156 -3.88 9.00 9.01
N ASP A 157 -2.93 9.39 9.88
CA ASP A 157 -2.58 8.60 11.06
C ASP A 157 -3.74 8.46 12.06
N GLY A 158 -4.56 9.51 12.24
CA GLY A 158 -5.80 9.45 13.00
C GLY A 158 -6.80 8.43 12.44
N GLY A 159 -6.78 8.19 11.14
CA GLY A 159 -7.51 7.09 10.51
C GLY A 159 -6.98 5.72 10.92
N ARG A 160 -5.66 5.55 11.03
CA ARG A 160 -5.04 4.32 11.56
C ARG A 160 -5.35 4.15 13.06
N MET A 161 -5.37 5.24 13.82
CA MET A 161 -5.81 5.22 15.23
C MET A 161 -7.28 4.81 15.36
N LEU A 162 -8.17 5.35 14.51
CA LEU A 162 -9.58 4.94 14.43
C LEU A 162 -9.71 3.47 14.03
N ARG A 163 -8.95 3.02 13.02
CA ARG A 163 -8.87 1.61 12.64
C ARG A 163 -8.54 0.73 13.84
N ALA A 164 -7.52 1.10 14.62
CA ALA A 164 -7.11 0.37 15.81
C ALA A 164 -8.22 0.34 16.87
N GLY A 165 -8.94 1.44 17.08
CA GLY A 165 -10.08 1.52 18.00
C GLY A 165 -11.22 0.57 17.60
N VAL A 166 -11.62 0.62 16.33
CA VAL A 166 -12.68 -0.27 15.79
C VAL A 166 -12.21 -1.74 15.81
N TRP A 167 -10.96 -2.03 15.43
CA TRP A 167 -10.40 -3.37 15.52
C TRP A 167 -10.45 -3.91 16.95
N LYS A 168 -10.09 -3.10 17.96
CA LYS A 168 -10.18 -3.51 19.36
C LYS A 168 -11.62 -3.87 19.78
N ALA A 169 -12.61 -3.13 19.28
CA ALA A 169 -14.02 -3.34 19.59
C ALA A 169 -14.62 -4.56 18.85
N THR A 170 -14.30 -4.72 17.56
CA THR A 170 -14.88 -5.75 16.69
C THR A 170 -14.06 -7.05 16.65
N ARG A 171 -12.80 -7.01 17.11
CA ARG A 171 -11.80 -8.09 16.98
C ARG A 171 -11.44 -8.40 15.51
N ASP A 172 -11.78 -7.53 14.60
CA ASP A 172 -11.51 -7.66 13.17
C ASP A 172 -10.83 -6.41 12.61
N SER A 173 -9.60 -6.56 12.09
CA SER A 173 -8.82 -5.48 11.50
C SER A 173 -9.41 -4.97 10.17
N GLY A 174 -10.12 -5.85 9.44
CA GLY A 174 -10.80 -5.53 8.20
C GLY A 174 -11.93 -4.53 8.42
N SER A 175 -12.81 -4.80 9.39
CA SER A 175 -13.87 -3.88 9.81
C SER A 175 -13.31 -2.53 10.25
N GLY A 176 -12.18 -2.52 10.97
CA GLY A 176 -11.46 -1.30 11.33
C GLY A 176 -11.04 -0.49 10.12
N THR A 177 -10.45 -1.13 9.12
CA THR A 177 -10.02 -0.48 7.87
C THR A 177 -11.21 0.10 7.10
N VAL A 178 -12.30 -0.66 6.97
CA VAL A 178 -13.52 -0.21 6.27
C VAL A 178 -14.12 1.01 6.95
N ALA A 179 -14.28 0.98 8.29
CA ALA A 179 -14.81 2.10 9.05
C ALA A 179 -13.95 3.36 8.90
N ALA A 180 -12.64 3.26 9.11
CA ALA A 180 -11.72 4.38 9.00
C ALA A 180 -11.64 4.96 7.58
N ALA A 181 -11.78 4.14 6.56
CA ALA A 181 -11.81 4.60 5.18
C ALA A 181 -13.13 5.33 4.82
N TRP A 182 -14.28 4.88 5.34
CA TRP A 182 -15.54 5.60 5.16
C TRP A 182 -15.55 6.95 5.87
N VAL A 183 -15.00 7.03 7.08
CA VAL A 183 -14.80 8.29 7.79
C VAL A 183 -13.86 9.22 7.02
N GLY A 184 -12.77 8.68 6.42
CA GLY A 184 -11.88 9.43 5.54
C GLY A 184 -12.58 10.02 4.32
N ARG A 185 -13.50 9.27 3.68
CA ARG A 185 -14.33 9.80 2.59
C ARG A 185 -15.27 10.91 3.06
N GLY A 186 -15.90 10.73 4.23
CA GLY A 186 -16.73 11.79 4.84
C GLY A 186 -15.90 13.05 5.12
N LEU A 187 -14.70 12.90 5.66
CA LEU A 187 -13.75 14.01 5.88
C LEU A 187 -13.40 14.73 4.57
N ALA A 188 -13.14 13.98 3.50
CA ALA A 188 -12.85 14.57 2.18
C ALA A 188 -14.02 15.41 1.65
N ILE A 189 -15.27 14.95 1.83
CA ILE A 189 -16.45 15.71 1.45
C ILE A 189 -16.54 17.02 2.28
N VAL A 190 -16.33 16.94 3.58
CA VAL A 190 -16.36 18.10 4.48
C VAL A 190 -15.30 19.12 4.11
N LEU A 191 -14.06 18.65 3.85
CA LEU A 191 -12.95 19.52 3.44
C LEU A 191 -13.17 20.20 2.09
N ALA A 192 -13.89 19.57 1.16
CA ALA A 192 -14.26 20.19 -0.11
C ALA A 192 -15.45 21.16 0.06
N ALA A 193 -16.46 20.77 0.82
CA ALA A 193 -17.73 21.50 0.92
C ALA A 193 -17.61 22.78 1.76
N ILE A 194 -16.97 22.74 2.93
CA ILE A 194 -16.90 23.88 3.84
C ILE A 194 -16.25 25.10 3.20
N PRO A 195 -15.03 25.03 2.62
CA PRO A 195 -14.39 26.17 1.98
C PRO A 195 -15.22 26.74 0.82
N LEU A 196 -15.84 25.85 0.03
CA LEU A 196 -16.70 26.25 -1.07
C LEU A 196 -17.95 27.02 -0.58
N ILE A 197 -18.64 26.49 0.43
CA ILE A 197 -19.84 27.13 1.01
C ILE A 197 -19.49 28.50 1.61
N LEU A 198 -18.41 28.58 2.39
CA LEU A 198 -17.95 29.83 3.00
C LEU A 198 -17.62 30.89 1.93
N THR A 199 -16.96 30.48 0.85
CA THR A 199 -16.61 31.36 -0.28
C THR A 199 -17.89 31.87 -0.97
N LEU A 200 -18.87 31.01 -1.23
CA LEU A 200 -20.15 31.39 -1.82
C LEU A 200 -20.94 32.33 -0.93
N MET A 201 -21.00 32.06 0.38
CA MET A 201 -21.73 32.90 1.36
C MET A 201 -21.08 34.28 1.53
N SER A 202 -19.77 34.40 1.41
CA SER A 202 -19.05 35.68 1.49
C SER A 202 -19.05 36.48 0.19
N GLY A 203 -19.71 36.01 -0.88
CA GLY A 203 -19.68 36.64 -2.21
C GLY A 203 -18.33 36.62 -2.90
N GLY A 204 -17.41 35.77 -2.41
CA GLY A 204 -16.05 35.60 -2.97
C GLY A 204 -16.04 34.81 -4.29
N GLN A 205 -14.93 34.90 -4.97
CA GLN A 205 -14.72 34.11 -6.20
C GLN A 205 -14.53 32.62 -5.85
N VAL A 206 -15.31 31.76 -6.51
CA VAL A 206 -15.22 30.29 -6.32
C VAL A 206 -13.83 29.77 -6.73
N PHE A 207 -13.25 30.35 -7.79
CA PHE A 207 -11.90 30.04 -8.24
C PHE A 207 -10.85 30.87 -7.48
N ASN A 208 -10.63 30.55 -6.21
CA ASN A 208 -9.56 31.11 -5.42
C ASN A 208 -8.60 30.00 -4.93
N LEU A 209 -7.39 30.39 -4.54
CA LEU A 209 -6.34 29.47 -4.15
C LEU A 209 -6.73 28.59 -2.95
N PHE A 210 -7.51 29.13 -2.01
CA PHE A 210 -7.96 28.40 -0.82
C PHE A 210 -8.92 27.26 -1.18
N VAL A 211 -9.90 27.52 -2.06
CA VAL A 211 -10.82 26.49 -2.56
C VAL A 211 -10.07 25.45 -3.38
N LEU A 212 -9.15 25.88 -4.25
CA LEU A 212 -8.33 24.95 -5.04
C LEU A 212 -7.53 23.99 -4.15
N TRP A 213 -6.83 24.49 -3.15
CA TRP A 213 -6.08 23.66 -2.22
C TRP A 213 -6.96 22.70 -1.41
N SER A 214 -8.14 23.16 -0.99
CA SER A 214 -9.06 22.28 -0.26
C SER A 214 -9.59 21.12 -1.13
N PHE A 215 -9.85 21.37 -2.43
CA PHE A 215 -10.23 20.31 -3.36
C PHE A 215 -9.09 19.34 -3.66
N LEU A 216 -7.85 19.82 -3.81
CA LEU A 216 -6.68 18.97 -3.98
C LEU A 216 -6.47 18.05 -2.77
N LEU A 217 -6.57 18.61 -1.56
CA LEU A 217 -6.43 17.87 -0.32
C LEU A 217 -7.56 16.86 -0.14
N ALA A 218 -8.81 17.27 -0.37
CA ALA A 218 -9.97 16.40 -0.35
C ALA A 218 -9.83 15.25 -1.36
N GLY A 219 -9.38 15.54 -2.57
CA GLY A 219 -9.09 14.54 -3.60
C GLY A 219 -8.02 13.53 -3.17
N PHE A 220 -6.95 13.99 -2.54
CA PHE A 220 -5.90 13.12 -1.99
C PHE A 220 -6.45 12.18 -0.91
N ILE A 221 -7.23 12.71 0.05
CA ILE A 221 -7.84 11.90 1.12
C ILE A 221 -8.85 10.91 0.53
N TRP A 222 -9.69 11.34 -0.41
CA TRP A 222 -10.66 10.47 -1.08
C TRP A 222 -10.00 9.32 -1.82
N PHE A 223 -8.93 9.61 -2.56
CA PHE A 223 -8.16 8.60 -3.27
C PHE A 223 -7.53 7.58 -2.32
N GLY A 224 -6.84 8.06 -1.27
CA GLY A 224 -6.22 7.19 -0.27
C GLY A 224 -7.23 6.31 0.49
N ALA A 225 -8.36 6.89 0.92
CA ALA A 225 -9.46 6.16 1.55
C ALA A 225 -10.05 5.10 0.60
N SER A 226 -10.21 5.45 -0.67
CA SER A 226 -10.72 4.52 -1.69
C SER A 226 -9.77 3.37 -1.96
N GLN A 227 -8.47 3.64 -1.97
CA GLN A 227 -7.44 2.61 -2.11
C GLN A 227 -7.44 1.66 -0.90
N SER A 228 -7.58 2.20 0.32
CA SER A 228 -7.69 1.39 1.53
C SER A 228 -8.92 0.46 1.51
N LEU A 229 -10.07 0.96 1.02
CA LEU A 229 -11.26 0.13 0.83
C LEU A 229 -11.06 -0.99 -0.21
N ARG A 230 -10.36 -0.69 -1.31
CA ARG A 230 -10.04 -1.71 -2.32
C ARG A 230 -9.16 -2.80 -1.74
N THR A 231 -8.10 -2.42 -1.03
CA THR A 231 -7.19 -3.36 -0.38
C THR A 231 -7.91 -4.22 0.67
N ALA A 232 -8.78 -3.61 1.49
CA ALA A 232 -9.57 -4.34 2.49
C ALA A 232 -10.50 -5.37 1.83
N ARG A 233 -11.15 -5.04 0.70
CA ARG A 233 -12.00 -5.98 -0.05
C ARG A 233 -11.22 -7.15 -0.63
N VAL A 234 -10.03 -6.90 -1.17
CA VAL A 234 -9.16 -7.97 -1.68
C VAL A 234 -8.74 -8.89 -0.54
N ARG A 235 -8.30 -8.34 0.59
CA ARG A 235 -7.91 -9.13 1.77
C ARG A 235 -9.06 -9.95 2.34
N ALA A 236 -10.28 -9.43 2.36
CA ALA A 236 -11.45 -10.15 2.84
C ALA A 236 -11.78 -11.41 1.99
N ARG A 237 -11.27 -11.49 0.76
CA ARG A 237 -11.43 -12.65 -0.11
C ARG A 237 -10.36 -13.73 0.10
N ILE A 238 -9.19 -13.36 0.66
CA ILE A 238 -8.08 -14.32 0.85
C ILE A 238 -8.52 -15.58 1.63
N PRO A 239 -9.25 -15.49 2.77
CA PRO A 239 -9.68 -16.69 3.49
C PRO A 239 -10.61 -17.60 2.71
N GLN A 240 -11.27 -17.09 1.66
CA GLN A 240 -12.19 -17.86 0.80
C GLN A 240 -11.44 -18.65 -0.27
N VAL A 241 -10.17 -18.36 -0.51
CA VAL A 241 -9.35 -19.09 -1.48
C VAL A 241 -8.94 -20.41 -0.86
N ASN A 242 -9.41 -21.51 -1.44
CA ASN A 242 -9.10 -22.87 -1.00
C ASN A 242 -8.64 -23.68 -2.21
N ALA A 243 -7.44 -24.27 -2.11
CA ALA A 243 -6.83 -25.01 -3.20
C ALA A 243 -7.76 -26.12 -3.70
N ARG A 244 -8.39 -26.87 -2.77
CA ARG A 244 -9.31 -27.97 -3.08
C ARG A 244 -10.54 -27.50 -3.87
N SER A 245 -11.13 -26.37 -3.51
CA SER A 245 -12.33 -25.84 -4.16
C SER A 245 -12.07 -25.26 -5.55
N LEU A 246 -10.84 -24.81 -5.80
CA LEU A 246 -10.40 -24.24 -7.07
C LEU A 246 -9.67 -25.26 -7.96
N ALA A 247 -9.41 -26.46 -7.44
CA ALA A 247 -8.73 -27.52 -8.17
C ALA A 247 -9.56 -27.98 -9.37
N ARG A 248 -8.90 -28.11 -10.48
CA ARG A 248 -9.44 -28.79 -11.66
C ARG A 248 -9.14 -30.26 -11.56
N ARG A 249 -10.15 -31.10 -11.82
CA ARG A 249 -9.94 -32.55 -11.92
C ARG A 249 -8.87 -32.81 -12.99
N ALA A 250 -7.89 -33.62 -12.68
CA ALA A 250 -6.84 -34.02 -13.59
C ALA A 250 -6.93 -35.50 -13.96
N ILE A 251 -6.54 -35.83 -15.20
CA ILE A 251 -6.35 -37.23 -15.61
C ILE A 251 -4.86 -37.54 -15.77
N PRO A 252 -4.43 -38.76 -15.41
CA PRO A 252 -3.10 -39.20 -15.74
C PRO A 252 -3.01 -39.57 -17.24
N VAL A 253 -1.93 -39.14 -17.87
CA VAL A 253 -1.57 -39.49 -19.25
C VAL A 253 -0.10 -39.86 -19.32
N THR A 254 0.31 -40.78 -20.20
CA THR A 254 1.72 -41.05 -20.45
C THR A 254 2.30 -40.02 -21.43
N SER A 255 3.61 -39.80 -21.41
CA SER A 255 4.26 -38.75 -22.19
C SER A 255 4.14 -38.90 -23.70
N ASP A 256 3.95 -40.13 -24.18
CA ASP A 256 3.87 -40.51 -25.60
C ASP A 256 2.48 -40.37 -26.20
N VAL A 257 1.42 -40.17 -25.38
CA VAL A 257 0.02 -40.06 -25.84
C VAL A 257 -0.11 -38.81 -26.72
N PRO A 258 -0.71 -38.97 -27.96
CA PRO A 258 -1.03 -37.81 -28.78
C PRO A 258 -2.01 -36.86 -28.07
N LEU A 259 -1.79 -35.54 -28.24
CA LEU A 259 -2.56 -34.50 -27.58
C LEU A 259 -4.07 -34.62 -27.90
N ALA A 260 -4.42 -34.95 -29.13
CA ALA A 260 -5.83 -35.17 -29.52
C ALA A 260 -6.50 -36.28 -28.71
N GLU A 261 -5.80 -37.38 -28.45
CA GLU A 261 -6.29 -38.50 -27.64
C GLU A 261 -6.33 -38.10 -26.15
N ALA A 262 -5.30 -37.42 -25.64
CA ALA A 262 -5.27 -36.94 -24.27
C ALA A 262 -6.45 -35.99 -23.98
N LEU A 263 -6.75 -35.06 -24.89
CA LEU A 263 -7.89 -34.15 -24.79
C LEU A 263 -9.23 -34.88 -24.85
N ARG A 264 -9.37 -35.91 -25.70
CA ARG A 264 -10.58 -36.75 -25.77
C ARG A 264 -10.82 -37.47 -24.43
N ARG A 265 -9.77 -38.05 -23.83
CA ARG A 265 -9.85 -38.69 -22.51
C ARG A 265 -10.19 -37.69 -21.41
N ALA A 266 -9.59 -36.50 -21.43
CA ALA A 266 -9.90 -35.43 -20.49
C ALA A 266 -11.35 -35.01 -20.58
N SER A 267 -11.86 -34.80 -21.79
CA SER A 267 -13.28 -34.47 -22.03
C SER A 267 -14.22 -35.57 -21.54
N ALA A 268 -13.94 -36.84 -21.85
CA ALA A 268 -14.74 -37.96 -21.41
C ALA A 268 -14.77 -38.09 -19.86
N ALA A 269 -13.69 -37.75 -19.18
CA ALA A 269 -13.59 -37.77 -17.73
C ALA A 269 -14.05 -36.46 -17.07
N GLN A 270 -14.50 -35.47 -17.84
CA GLN A 270 -14.84 -34.12 -17.37
C GLN A 270 -13.66 -33.48 -16.58
N ALA A 271 -12.42 -33.74 -17.02
CA ALA A 271 -11.20 -33.21 -16.40
C ALA A 271 -10.76 -31.96 -17.12
N GLY A 272 -10.40 -30.93 -16.33
CA GLY A 272 -9.88 -29.66 -16.83
C GLY A 272 -8.35 -29.58 -16.88
N ALA A 273 -7.63 -30.68 -16.53
CA ALA A 273 -6.18 -30.71 -16.53
C ALA A 273 -5.66 -32.12 -16.84
N MET A 274 -4.36 -32.19 -17.24
CA MET A 274 -3.68 -33.45 -17.54
C MET A 274 -2.33 -33.49 -16.81
N VAL A 275 -2.03 -34.61 -16.17
CA VAL A 275 -0.78 -34.87 -15.45
C VAL A 275 -0.04 -35.99 -16.16
N VAL A 276 1.20 -35.74 -16.56
CA VAL A 276 2.06 -36.77 -17.14
C VAL A 276 2.58 -37.66 -16.04
N VAL A 277 2.37 -38.96 -16.19
CA VAL A 277 2.81 -39.96 -15.24
C VAL A 277 3.86 -40.90 -15.87
N ASP A 278 4.70 -41.48 -15.02
CA ASP A 278 5.62 -42.55 -15.40
C ASP A 278 4.90 -43.92 -15.50
N HIS A 279 5.66 -44.97 -15.76
CA HIS A 279 5.16 -46.34 -15.84
C HIS A 279 4.59 -46.87 -14.50
N ASP A 280 5.02 -46.29 -13.39
CA ASP A 280 4.54 -46.63 -12.04
C ASP A 280 3.35 -45.80 -11.62
N GLY A 281 2.83 -44.89 -12.49
CA GLY A 281 1.72 -44.01 -12.22
C GLY A 281 2.11 -42.74 -11.39
N ARG A 282 3.41 -42.47 -11.19
CA ARG A 282 3.86 -41.32 -10.44
C ARG A 282 3.85 -40.06 -11.33
N PRO A 283 3.38 -38.92 -10.83
CA PRO A 283 3.36 -37.67 -11.57
C PRO A 283 4.79 -37.15 -11.81
N ILE A 284 5.16 -36.91 -13.09
CA ILE A 284 6.48 -36.43 -13.50
C ILE A 284 6.45 -35.07 -14.20
N ALA A 285 5.31 -34.69 -14.78
CA ALA A 285 5.16 -33.40 -15.43
C ALA A 285 3.70 -32.95 -15.47
N LEU A 286 3.48 -31.64 -15.60
CA LEU A 286 2.17 -31.01 -15.80
C LEU A 286 2.03 -30.55 -17.24
N VAL A 287 0.94 -30.92 -17.91
CA VAL A 287 0.66 -30.40 -19.25
C VAL A 287 0.25 -28.94 -19.15
N ASN A 288 0.94 -28.07 -19.87
CA ASN A 288 0.70 -26.64 -19.84
C ASN A 288 -0.55 -26.26 -20.65
N GLU A 289 -1.59 -25.75 -20.00
CA GLU A 289 -2.86 -25.38 -20.63
C GLU A 289 -2.69 -24.36 -21.77
N ALA A 290 -1.88 -23.32 -21.53
CA ALA A 290 -1.63 -22.30 -22.55
C ALA A 290 -0.93 -22.88 -23.81
N ALA A 291 -0.04 -23.85 -23.63
CA ALA A 291 0.59 -24.55 -24.75
C ALA A 291 -0.40 -25.45 -25.50
N VAL A 292 -1.33 -26.07 -24.80
CA VAL A 292 -2.44 -26.86 -25.39
C VAL A 292 -3.35 -25.95 -26.23
N GLU A 293 -3.77 -24.80 -25.70
CA GLU A 293 -4.62 -23.83 -26.40
C GLU A 293 -3.91 -23.24 -27.62
N ALA A 294 -2.63 -22.94 -27.51
CA ALA A 294 -1.81 -22.43 -28.62
C ALA A 294 -1.56 -23.47 -29.73
N THR A 295 -1.83 -24.78 -29.47
CA THR A 295 -1.61 -25.84 -30.47
C THR A 295 -2.80 -25.96 -31.43
N PRO A 296 -2.62 -25.64 -32.74
CA PRO A 296 -3.69 -25.77 -33.75
C PRO A 296 -4.26 -27.18 -33.82
N GLU A 297 -5.57 -27.31 -34.04
CA GLU A 297 -6.27 -28.60 -34.03
C GLU A 297 -5.66 -29.63 -35.00
N GLN A 298 -5.23 -29.18 -36.17
CA GLN A 298 -4.59 -30.03 -37.19
C GLN A 298 -3.26 -30.64 -36.71
N ARG A 299 -2.59 -30.00 -35.75
CA ARG A 299 -1.31 -30.50 -35.20
C ARG A 299 -1.46 -31.39 -33.98
N ARG A 300 -2.61 -31.36 -33.30
CA ARG A 300 -2.86 -32.12 -32.06
C ARG A 300 -2.66 -33.65 -32.20
N PRO A 301 -2.96 -34.32 -33.36
CA PRO A 301 -2.66 -35.75 -33.51
C PRO A 301 -1.16 -36.09 -33.56
N TRP A 302 -0.30 -35.12 -33.89
CA TRP A 302 1.13 -35.31 -34.11
C TRP A 302 2.00 -34.77 -32.98
N VAL A 303 1.42 -34.07 -32.04
CA VAL A 303 2.09 -33.52 -30.83
C VAL A 303 1.73 -34.41 -29.66
N THR A 304 2.74 -34.80 -28.87
CA THR A 304 2.51 -35.60 -27.67
C THR A 304 2.21 -34.75 -26.43
N ALA A 305 1.47 -35.27 -25.47
CA ALA A 305 1.16 -34.61 -24.22
C ALA A 305 2.45 -34.23 -23.46
N GLY A 306 3.46 -35.11 -23.48
CA GLY A 306 4.75 -34.88 -22.85
C GLY A 306 5.55 -33.71 -23.45
N SER A 307 5.40 -33.43 -24.77
CA SER A 307 6.11 -32.32 -25.43
C SER A 307 5.57 -30.94 -25.02
N LEU A 308 4.36 -30.86 -24.48
CA LEU A 308 3.71 -29.66 -23.97
C LEU A 308 3.70 -29.62 -22.45
N ALA A 309 4.34 -30.57 -21.79
CA ALA A 309 4.38 -30.66 -20.35
C ALA A 309 5.63 -30.02 -19.77
N ARG A 310 5.48 -29.38 -18.63
CA ARG A 310 6.56 -28.88 -17.79
C ARG A 310 6.91 -29.94 -16.75
N THR A 311 8.20 -30.23 -16.60
CA THR A 311 8.70 -31.15 -15.56
C THR A 311 8.21 -30.69 -14.19
N LEU A 312 7.75 -31.64 -13.40
CA LEU A 312 7.22 -31.38 -12.06
C LEU A 312 8.39 -31.22 -11.07
N GLU A 313 8.66 -30.00 -10.67
CA GLU A 313 9.58 -29.71 -9.59
C GLU A 313 8.86 -29.88 -8.23
N PRO A 314 9.55 -30.28 -7.15
CA PRO A 314 8.93 -30.43 -5.82
C PRO A 314 8.23 -29.16 -5.33
N SER A 315 8.72 -27.98 -5.72
CA SER A 315 8.17 -26.66 -5.41
C SER A 315 6.82 -26.36 -6.11
N LEU A 316 6.46 -27.13 -7.15
CA LEU A 316 5.18 -27.01 -7.85
C LEU A 316 4.11 -27.98 -7.29
N VAL A 317 4.46 -28.76 -6.27
CA VAL A 317 3.54 -29.66 -5.60
C VAL A 317 3.05 -29.00 -4.32
N LEU A 318 1.76 -28.76 -4.24
CA LEU A 318 1.13 -28.12 -3.09
C LEU A 318 0.15 -29.10 -2.42
N ALA A 319 -0.01 -28.97 -1.10
CA ALA A 319 -1.02 -29.75 -0.39
C ALA A 319 -2.42 -29.29 -0.75
N ALA A 320 -3.33 -30.22 -1.00
CA ALA A 320 -4.70 -29.93 -1.42
C ALA A 320 -5.53 -29.21 -0.33
N ASP A 321 -5.12 -29.27 0.94
CA ASP A 321 -5.76 -28.63 2.08
C ASP A 321 -5.26 -27.19 2.34
N LEU A 322 -4.31 -26.68 1.54
CA LEU A 322 -3.88 -25.30 1.64
C LEU A 322 -5.00 -24.32 1.34
N SER A 323 -5.10 -23.28 2.14
CA SER A 323 -6.11 -22.22 1.99
C SER A 323 -5.62 -20.86 2.48
N GLY A 324 -6.28 -19.80 2.05
CA GLY A 324 -6.01 -18.44 2.50
C GLY A 324 -4.58 -17.97 2.22
N GLU A 325 -3.97 -17.33 3.23
CA GLU A 325 -2.61 -16.77 3.11
C GLU A 325 -1.55 -17.84 2.83
N ALA A 326 -1.67 -19.01 3.47
CA ALA A 326 -0.71 -20.10 3.26
C ALA A 326 -0.62 -20.56 1.81
N LEU A 327 -1.77 -20.61 1.12
CA LEU A 327 -1.81 -20.94 -0.31
C LEU A 327 -1.16 -19.85 -1.16
N ILE A 328 -1.48 -18.58 -0.87
CA ILE A 328 -0.93 -17.43 -1.60
C ILE A 328 0.58 -17.32 -1.41
N ASP A 329 1.08 -17.55 -0.19
CA ASP A 329 2.51 -17.50 0.10
C ASP A 329 3.26 -18.63 -0.60
N ALA A 330 2.74 -19.86 -0.58
CA ALA A 330 3.32 -20.98 -1.33
C ALA A 330 3.40 -20.69 -2.84
N MET A 331 2.34 -20.07 -3.41
CA MET A 331 2.35 -19.66 -4.82
C MET A 331 3.31 -18.50 -5.12
N ARG A 332 3.59 -17.62 -4.16
CA ARG A 332 4.56 -16.53 -4.29
C ARG A 332 6.00 -17.00 -4.21
N GLU A 333 6.29 -18.02 -3.41
CA GLU A 333 7.64 -18.59 -3.28
C GLU A 333 8.10 -19.21 -4.60
N THR A 334 7.20 -19.85 -5.33
CA THR A 334 7.49 -20.45 -6.64
C THR A 334 6.41 -20.06 -7.66
N PRO A 335 6.53 -18.87 -8.31
CA PRO A 335 5.55 -18.42 -9.28
C PRO A 335 5.45 -19.36 -10.49
N ALA A 336 4.25 -19.90 -10.73
CA ALA A 336 3.96 -20.77 -11.86
C ALA A 336 2.52 -20.56 -12.36
N GLY A 337 2.22 -21.00 -13.58
CA GLY A 337 0.85 -20.97 -14.11
C GLY A 337 -0.04 -22.04 -13.51
N GLU A 338 0.55 -23.18 -13.12
CA GLU A 338 -0.17 -24.36 -12.65
C GLU A 338 0.62 -25.07 -11.56
N TYR A 339 -0.08 -25.64 -10.57
CA TYR A 339 0.45 -26.40 -9.45
C TYR A 339 -0.25 -27.75 -9.34
N LEU A 340 0.50 -28.80 -9.04
CA LEU A 340 -0.08 -30.10 -8.70
C LEU A 340 -0.56 -30.08 -7.26
N LEU A 341 -1.83 -30.45 -7.04
CA LEU A 341 -2.36 -30.64 -5.69
C LEU A 341 -2.31 -32.11 -5.30
N VAL A 342 -1.76 -32.38 -4.13
CA VAL A 342 -1.67 -33.72 -3.57
C VAL A 342 -2.35 -33.81 -2.22
N GLU A 343 -2.96 -34.96 -1.97
CA GLU A 343 -3.49 -35.30 -0.65
C GLU A 343 -2.35 -35.63 0.33
N ARG A 344 -2.64 -35.66 1.61
CA ARG A 344 -1.68 -36.11 2.63
C ARG A 344 -1.22 -37.56 2.43
N SER A 345 -2.02 -38.37 1.73
CA SER A 345 -1.64 -39.72 1.30
C SER A 345 -0.57 -39.76 0.18
N GLY A 346 -0.29 -38.62 -0.48
CA GLY A 346 0.54 -38.54 -1.67
C GLY A 346 -0.23 -38.74 -2.98
N GLU A 347 -1.53 -39.01 -2.93
CA GLU A 347 -2.36 -39.15 -4.12
C GLU A 347 -2.64 -37.81 -4.79
N VAL A 348 -2.68 -37.80 -6.12
CA VAL A 348 -3.00 -36.61 -6.91
C VAL A 348 -4.47 -36.25 -6.72
N TYR A 349 -4.71 -35.05 -6.17
CA TYR A 349 -6.06 -34.49 -6.04
C TYR A 349 -6.50 -33.80 -7.33
N GLY A 350 -5.63 -33.01 -7.94
CA GLY A 350 -5.93 -32.22 -9.13
C GLY A 350 -4.84 -31.20 -9.47
N VAL A 351 -5.17 -30.26 -10.31
CA VAL A 351 -4.29 -29.18 -10.71
C VAL A 351 -4.94 -27.84 -10.37
N LEU A 352 -4.19 -26.96 -9.72
CA LEU A 352 -4.59 -25.58 -9.43
C LEU A 352 -3.99 -24.66 -10.48
N ALA A 353 -4.81 -23.95 -11.25
CA ALA A 353 -4.37 -22.92 -12.16
C ALA A 353 -4.34 -21.55 -11.45
N THR A 354 -3.25 -20.81 -11.61
CA THR A 354 -3.12 -19.43 -11.08
C THR A 354 -4.22 -18.51 -11.63
N ALA A 355 -4.70 -18.75 -12.85
CA ALA A 355 -5.82 -18.02 -13.44
C ALA A 355 -7.10 -18.16 -12.63
N ASP A 356 -7.39 -19.34 -12.08
CA ASP A 356 -8.59 -19.58 -11.27
C ASP A 356 -8.50 -18.88 -9.91
N VAL A 357 -7.32 -18.86 -9.30
CA VAL A 357 -7.06 -18.10 -8.07
C VAL A 357 -7.25 -16.61 -8.33
N ASN A 358 -6.68 -16.07 -9.41
CA ASN A 358 -6.82 -14.67 -9.77
C ASN A 358 -8.27 -14.26 -10.05
N ARG A 359 -9.09 -15.16 -10.59
CA ARG A 359 -10.52 -14.92 -10.83
C ARG A 359 -11.30 -14.67 -9.53
N VAL A 360 -10.94 -15.34 -8.43
CA VAL A 360 -11.55 -15.08 -7.12
C VAL A 360 -11.28 -13.65 -6.66
N PHE A 361 -10.10 -13.10 -6.94
CA PHE A 361 -9.74 -11.72 -6.57
C PHE A 361 -10.35 -10.67 -7.50
N SER A 362 -10.48 -10.95 -8.79
CA SER A 362 -11.08 -10.01 -9.75
C SER A 362 -12.59 -9.85 -9.58
N GLY A 363 -13.26 -10.86 -9.02
CA GLY A 363 -14.70 -10.81 -8.76
C GLY A 363 -15.56 -11.00 -10.03
N VAL A 364 -14.97 -11.57 -11.07
CA VAL A 364 -15.63 -11.94 -12.34
C VAL A 364 -15.87 -13.45 -12.37
#